data_31640a2fe22cacc2823544e6e8731111
#
_entry.id   31640a2fe22cacc2823544e6e8731111
#
_cell.length_a   1.000
_cell.length_b   1.000
_cell.length_c   1.000
_cell.angle_alpha   90.00
_cell.angle_beta   90.00
_cell.angle_gamma   90.00
#
_symmetry.space_group_name_H-M   'P 1'
#
loop_
_entity.id
_entity.type
_entity.pdbx_description
1 polymer ?
#
loop_
_entity_poly.entity_id
_entity_poly.type
_entity_poly.pdbx_seq_one_letter_code
_entity_poly.pdbx_strand_id
1 'polypeptide(L)'
;MEEAVRLRERLKDAVKQITLVTIGPSKAQETLRTGLAMGADKAIHIETPETAAAPEPLAVAKALKAIVDKEKPELVILGKQAIDDDAGQTGQMLAGLTGWAQATFASKVEVDEPGGTVTVTREVDGGLQEVKCKLPAIITTDLRHVPFLFLEIVFHQLNARSTD
;
A
#
# COMPACT_ATOMS: atom_id res chain seq x y z
N MET A 1 0.51 -7.43 -1.51
CA MET A 1 0.35 -8.43 -0.43
C MET A 1 1.67 -9.11 -0.05
N GLU A 2 2.38 -9.71 -0.98
CA GLU A 2 3.65 -10.42 -0.70
C GLU A 2 4.66 -9.58 0.10
N GLU A 3 4.93 -8.34 -0.29
CA GLU A 3 5.86 -7.47 0.42
C GLU A 3 5.41 -7.16 1.86
N ALA A 4 4.11 -7.06 2.10
CA ALA A 4 3.57 -6.86 3.44
C ALA A 4 3.80 -8.07 4.35
N VAL A 5 3.62 -9.28 3.81
CA VAL A 5 3.90 -10.52 4.54
C VAL A 5 5.40 -10.65 4.83
N ARG A 6 6.25 -10.35 3.84
CA ARG A 6 7.71 -10.32 4.01
C ARG A 6 8.15 -9.31 5.08
N LEU A 7 7.53 -8.13 5.13
CA LEU A 7 7.78 -7.16 6.18
C LEU A 7 7.39 -7.69 7.55
N ARG A 8 6.22 -8.35 7.67
CA ARG A 8 5.80 -9.00 8.92
C ARG A 8 6.78 -10.08 9.35
N GLU A 9 7.23 -10.96 8.46
CA GLU A 9 8.19 -12.01 8.77
C GLU A 9 9.53 -11.46 9.27
N ARG A 10 9.99 -10.35 8.67
CA ARG A 10 11.24 -9.67 9.08
C ARG A 10 11.12 -8.92 10.40
N LEU A 11 10.02 -8.19 10.57
CA LEU A 11 9.81 -7.28 11.70
C LEU A 11 9.04 -7.91 12.87
N LYS A 12 8.49 -9.12 12.66
CA LYS A 12 7.76 -9.91 13.69
C LYS A 12 6.72 -9.06 14.43
N ASP A 13 6.95 -8.84 15.72
CA ASP A 13 6.02 -8.17 16.63
C ASP A 13 5.84 -6.67 16.36
N ALA A 14 6.65 -6.08 15.49
CA ALA A 14 6.53 -4.69 15.11
C ALA A 14 5.33 -4.42 14.20
N VAL A 15 4.95 -5.38 13.36
CA VAL A 15 3.77 -5.28 12.50
C VAL A 15 2.55 -5.80 13.23
N LYS A 16 1.75 -4.90 13.80
CA LYS A 16 0.54 -5.26 14.56
C LYS A 16 -0.59 -5.78 13.69
N GLN A 17 -0.82 -5.15 12.55
CA GLN A 17 -1.97 -5.45 11.70
C GLN A 17 -1.66 -5.18 10.24
N ILE A 18 -2.06 -6.11 9.38
CA ILE A 18 -2.11 -5.95 7.94
C ILE A 18 -3.57 -5.83 7.52
N THR A 19 -3.95 -4.68 6.99
CA THR A 19 -5.30 -4.43 6.47
C THR A 19 -5.24 -4.33 4.95
N LEU A 20 -6.01 -5.15 4.27
CA LEU A 20 -6.21 -5.07 2.82
C LEU A 20 -7.37 -4.16 2.49
N VAL A 21 -7.24 -3.40 1.42
CA VAL A 21 -8.34 -2.61 0.87
C VAL A 21 -8.46 -2.87 -0.61
N THR A 22 -9.66 -3.06 -1.10
CA THR A 22 -9.97 -3.10 -2.54
C THR A 22 -11.17 -2.23 -2.85
N ILE A 23 -11.19 -1.67 -4.05
CA ILE A 23 -12.30 -0.88 -4.60
C ILE A 23 -12.76 -1.57 -5.87
N GLY A 24 -14.02 -1.93 -5.94
CA GLY A 24 -14.55 -2.60 -7.12
C GLY A 24 -15.92 -3.23 -6.90
N PRO A 25 -16.48 -3.88 -7.93
CA PRO A 25 -17.76 -4.56 -7.85
C PRO A 25 -17.69 -5.74 -6.87
N SER A 26 -18.84 -6.34 -6.58
CA SER A 26 -18.99 -7.41 -5.61
C SER A 26 -18.00 -8.56 -5.80
N LYS A 27 -17.61 -8.87 -7.03
CA LYS A 27 -16.60 -9.90 -7.37
C LYS A 27 -15.22 -9.62 -6.80
N ALA A 28 -14.88 -8.37 -6.51
CA ALA A 28 -13.58 -7.99 -5.92
C ALA A 28 -13.37 -8.57 -4.52
N GLN A 29 -14.41 -9.07 -3.86
CA GLN A 29 -14.29 -9.78 -2.58
C GLN A 29 -13.43 -11.05 -2.67
N GLU A 30 -13.39 -11.72 -3.81
CA GLU A 30 -12.57 -12.94 -3.98
C GLU A 30 -11.08 -12.65 -3.76
N THR A 31 -10.62 -11.49 -4.23
CA THR A 31 -9.24 -11.04 -4.02
C THR A 31 -8.93 -10.81 -2.55
N LEU A 32 -9.87 -10.19 -1.82
CA LEU A 32 -9.69 -9.99 -0.38
C LEU A 32 -9.64 -11.31 0.40
N ARG A 33 -10.44 -12.30 0.01
CA ARG A 33 -10.40 -13.64 0.60
C ARG A 33 -9.03 -14.30 0.37
N THR A 34 -8.51 -14.20 -0.84
CA THR A 34 -7.16 -14.68 -1.15
C THR A 34 -6.12 -13.99 -0.30
N GLY A 35 -6.18 -12.67 -0.17
CA GLY A 35 -5.25 -11.90 0.64
C GLY A 35 -5.32 -12.22 2.15
N LEU A 36 -6.53 -12.47 2.68
CA LEU A 36 -6.71 -12.97 4.05
C LEU A 36 -6.07 -14.35 4.24
N ALA A 37 -6.25 -15.25 3.28
CA ALA A 37 -5.61 -16.57 3.29
C ALA A 37 -4.06 -16.49 3.21
N MET A 38 -3.52 -15.43 2.61
CA MET A 38 -2.07 -15.14 2.54
C MET A 38 -1.52 -14.53 3.83
N GLY A 39 -2.35 -14.20 4.82
CA GLY A 39 -1.90 -13.71 6.12
C GLY A 39 -2.27 -12.27 6.45
N ALA A 40 -3.20 -11.63 5.74
CA ALA A 40 -3.78 -10.37 6.19
C ALA A 40 -4.72 -10.59 7.38
N ASP A 41 -4.83 -9.60 8.26
CA ASP A 41 -5.66 -9.68 9.47
C ASP A 41 -7.05 -9.11 9.24
N LYS A 42 -7.17 -8.14 8.34
CA LYS A 42 -8.41 -7.42 8.06
C LYS A 42 -8.53 -7.11 6.58
N ALA A 43 -9.75 -7.10 6.08
CA ALA A 43 -10.06 -6.72 4.70
C ALA A 43 -11.20 -5.70 4.67
N ILE A 44 -11.07 -4.68 3.84
CA ILE A 44 -12.06 -3.63 3.61
C ILE A 44 -12.39 -3.63 2.13
N HIS A 45 -13.66 -3.79 1.80
CA HIS A 45 -14.18 -3.67 0.44
C HIS A 45 -14.95 -2.35 0.29
N ILE A 46 -14.53 -1.54 -0.65
CA ILE A 46 -15.28 -0.36 -1.09
C ILE A 46 -16.04 -0.79 -2.34
N GLU A 47 -17.31 -1.13 -2.16
CA GLU A 47 -18.12 -1.66 -3.24
C GLU A 47 -18.55 -0.57 -4.21
N THR A 48 -18.38 -0.84 -5.50
CA THR A 48 -18.89 -0.01 -6.60
C THR A 48 -19.96 -0.79 -7.37
N PRO A 49 -20.97 -0.12 -7.94
CA PRO A 49 -21.94 -0.78 -8.79
C PRO A 49 -21.28 -1.48 -10.00
N GLU A 50 -21.73 -2.66 -10.38
CA GLU A 50 -21.21 -3.41 -11.55
C GLU A 50 -21.33 -2.63 -12.86
N THR A 51 -22.30 -1.73 -12.94
CA THR A 51 -22.56 -0.88 -14.12
C THR A 51 -21.78 0.43 -14.11
N ALA A 52 -21.07 0.73 -13.02
CA ALA A 52 -20.27 1.94 -12.94
C ALA A 52 -18.99 1.82 -13.78
N ALA A 53 -18.59 2.91 -14.41
CA ALA A 53 -17.26 3.01 -14.99
C ALA A 53 -16.20 2.83 -13.89
N ALA A 54 -15.03 2.31 -14.26
CA ALA A 54 -13.91 2.23 -13.33
C ALA A 54 -13.60 3.62 -12.77
N PRO A 55 -13.41 3.75 -11.45
CA PRO A 55 -13.15 5.06 -10.85
C PRO A 55 -11.77 5.56 -11.27
N GLU A 56 -11.70 6.83 -11.61
CA GLU A 56 -10.44 7.50 -11.94
C GLU A 56 -9.47 7.53 -10.74
N PRO A 57 -8.14 7.62 -10.96
CA PRO A 57 -7.12 7.59 -9.92
C PRO A 57 -7.35 8.57 -8.76
N LEU A 58 -7.84 9.78 -9.05
CA LEU A 58 -8.15 10.76 -8.00
C LEU A 58 -9.34 10.35 -7.13
N ALA A 59 -10.36 9.72 -7.71
CA ALA A 59 -11.51 9.22 -6.95
C ALA A 59 -11.07 8.07 -6.03
N VAL A 60 -10.24 7.16 -6.55
CA VAL A 60 -9.62 6.08 -5.78
C VAL A 60 -8.79 6.66 -4.63
N ALA A 61 -7.90 7.63 -4.90
CA ALA A 61 -7.06 8.25 -3.88
C ALA A 61 -7.89 8.93 -2.77
N LYS A 62 -9.00 9.59 -3.11
CA LYS A 62 -9.91 10.19 -2.12
C LYS A 62 -10.60 9.13 -1.24
N ALA A 63 -11.05 8.03 -1.84
CA ALA A 63 -11.65 6.92 -1.11
C ALA A 63 -10.65 6.28 -0.15
N LEU A 64 -9.41 6.08 -0.61
CA LEU A 64 -8.31 5.58 0.20
C LEU A 64 -7.94 6.52 1.35
N LYS A 65 -7.92 7.83 1.07
CA LYS A 65 -7.69 8.81 2.13
C LYS A 65 -8.69 8.67 3.29
N ALA A 66 -9.97 8.46 2.99
CA ALA A 66 -10.98 8.25 4.03
C ALA A 66 -10.66 6.99 4.88
N ILE A 67 -10.14 5.93 4.27
CA ILE A 67 -9.68 4.73 5.02
C ILE A 67 -8.42 5.05 5.83
N VAL A 68 -7.45 5.76 5.27
CA VAL A 68 -6.23 6.20 5.97
C VAL A 68 -6.60 7.02 7.21
N ASP A 69 -7.53 7.97 7.08
CA ASP A 69 -7.97 8.81 8.19
C ASP A 69 -8.66 7.99 9.31
N LYS A 70 -9.35 6.90 8.94
CA LYS A 70 -10.05 6.01 9.87
C LYS A 70 -9.13 5.00 10.53
N GLU A 71 -8.32 4.31 9.75
CA GLU A 71 -7.48 3.18 10.22
C GLU A 71 -6.13 3.66 10.77
N LYS A 72 -5.69 4.87 10.40
CA LYS A 72 -4.44 5.53 10.82
C LYS A 72 -3.22 4.63 10.69
N PRO A 73 -2.96 4.09 9.50
CA PRO A 73 -1.77 3.28 9.26
C PRO A 73 -0.51 4.16 9.29
N GLU A 74 0.65 3.56 9.51
CA GLU A 74 1.94 4.23 9.42
C GLU A 74 2.62 3.97 8.06
N LEU A 75 2.25 2.87 7.40
CA LEU A 75 2.78 2.52 6.09
C LEU A 75 1.65 2.06 5.17
N VAL A 76 1.60 2.65 3.98
CA VAL A 76 0.67 2.27 2.90
C VAL A 76 1.48 1.75 1.72
N ILE A 77 1.18 0.54 1.27
CA ILE A 77 1.83 -0.09 0.12
C ILE A 77 0.80 -0.31 -0.97
N LEU A 78 1.09 0.17 -2.18
CA LEU A 78 0.25 0.00 -3.36
C LEU A 78 1.08 -0.59 -4.51
N GLY A 79 0.40 -1.15 -5.51
CA GLY A 79 1.02 -1.36 -6.81
C GLY A 79 1.37 -0.03 -7.48
N LYS A 80 2.41 -0.02 -8.31
CA LYS A 80 2.84 1.20 -9.02
C LYS A 80 1.76 1.76 -9.95
N GLN A 81 0.99 0.87 -10.57
CA GLN A 81 -0.03 1.21 -11.55
C GLN A 81 -1.05 0.08 -11.69
N ALA A 82 -2.24 0.41 -12.20
CA ALA A 82 -3.25 -0.56 -12.60
C ALA A 82 -3.05 -0.92 -14.08
N ILE A 83 -3.36 -2.16 -14.48
CA ILE A 83 -3.15 -2.65 -15.85
C ILE A 83 -4.13 -2.01 -16.83
N ASP A 84 -5.31 -1.62 -16.35
CA ASP A 84 -6.41 -1.09 -17.16
C ASP A 84 -6.17 0.33 -17.66
N ASP A 85 -5.60 1.20 -16.82
CA ASP A 85 -5.35 2.61 -17.17
C ASP A 85 -3.86 2.98 -17.26
N ASP A 86 -3.00 2.16 -16.71
CA ASP A 86 -1.53 2.33 -16.69
C ASP A 86 -1.06 3.73 -16.20
N ALA A 87 -1.94 4.43 -15.49
CA ALA A 87 -1.73 5.85 -15.15
C ALA A 87 -0.66 6.07 -14.07
N GLY A 88 -0.44 5.09 -13.20
CA GLY A 88 0.60 5.14 -12.16
C GLY A 88 0.49 6.33 -11.21
N GLN A 89 -0.70 6.84 -10.94
CA GLN A 89 -0.91 8.12 -10.25
C GLN A 89 -1.54 8.01 -8.86
N THR A 90 -2.22 6.90 -8.56
CA THR A 90 -3.03 6.77 -7.33
C THR A 90 -2.21 6.96 -6.07
N GLY A 91 -1.03 6.33 -5.96
CA GLY A 91 -0.16 6.46 -4.79
C GLY A 91 0.34 7.88 -4.58
N GLN A 92 0.76 8.54 -5.64
CA GLN A 92 1.24 9.92 -5.61
C GLN A 92 0.11 10.90 -5.24
N MET A 93 -1.09 10.70 -5.77
CA MET A 93 -2.27 11.50 -5.40
C MET A 93 -2.65 11.28 -3.93
N LEU A 94 -2.60 10.04 -3.43
CA LEU A 94 -2.86 9.75 -2.03
C LEU A 94 -1.82 10.43 -1.14
N ALA A 95 -0.54 10.41 -1.52
CA ALA A 95 0.53 11.10 -0.79
C ALA A 95 0.28 12.61 -0.75
N GLY A 96 -0.10 13.22 -1.87
CA GLY A 96 -0.47 14.62 -1.91
C GLY A 96 -1.68 14.97 -1.03
N LEU A 97 -2.71 14.12 -1.02
CA LEU A 97 -3.92 14.32 -0.21
C LEU A 97 -3.68 14.15 1.31
N THR A 98 -2.75 13.29 1.69
CA THR A 98 -2.41 13.04 3.10
C THR A 98 -1.28 13.93 3.61
N GLY A 99 -0.48 14.51 2.73
CA GLY A 99 0.75 15.22 3.10
C GLY A 99 1.87 14.29 3.57
N TRP A 100 1.80 12.99 3.26
CA TRP A 100 2.78 12.00 3.70
C TRP A 100 3.96 11.89 2.73
N ALA A 101 5.08 11.40 3.25
CA ALA A 101 6.21 11.04 2.42
C ALA A 101 5.84 9.94 1.43
N GLN A 102 6.46 9.95 0.25
CA GLN A 102 6.23 8.93 -0.76
C GLN A 102 7.54 8.39 -1.34
N ALA A 103 7.53 7.10 -1.67
CA ALA A 103 8.57 6.47 -2.48
C ALA A 103 7.91 5.58 -3.54
N THR A 104 8.20 5.88 -4.81
CA THR A 104 7.56 5.23 -5.96
C THR A 104 8.50 4.24 -6.64
N PHE A 105 7.94 3.23 -7.33
CA PHE A 105 8.69 2.22 -8.07
C PHE A 105 9.65 1.41 -7.19
N ALA A 106 9.22 1.07 -5.97
CA ALA A 106 10.03 0.33 -5.02
C ALA A 106 10.31 -1.09 -5.52
N SER A 107 11.58 -1.47 -5.56
CA SER A 107 12.05 -2.84 -5.76
C SER A 107 12.44 -3.52 -4.43
N LYS A 108 12.74 -2.72 -3.40
CA LYS A 108 13.04 -3.21 -2.05
C LYS A 108 12.56 -2.19 -1.02
N VAL A 109 11.99 -2.70 0.08
CA VAL A 109 11.50 -1.89 1.19
C VAL A 109 12.13 -2.38 2.49
N GLU A 110 12.77 -1.50 3.25
CA GLU A 110 13.36 -1.78 4.55
C GLU A 110 12.85 -0.77 5.56
N VAL A 111 12.21 -1.24 6.61
CA VAL A 111 11.74 -0.38 7.71
C VAL A 111 12.78 -0.41 8.81
N ASP A 112 13.25 0.77 9.20
CA ASP A 112 14.18 0.94 10.31
C ASP A 112 13.40 1.03 11.62
N GLU A 113 13.56 0.02 12.47
CA GLU A 113 13.16 0.09 13.86
C GLU A 113 14.41 0.29 14.75
N PRO A 114 14.38 1.23 15.66
CA PRO A 114 13.29 2.04 16.21
C PRO A 114 13.12 3.42 15.59
N GLY A 115 13.74 3.73 14.46
CA GLY A 115 13.88 5.09 13.96
C GLY A 115 12.65 5.71 13.27
N GLY A 116 11.54 4.97 13.10
CA GLY A 116 10.34 5.51 12.43
C GLY A 116 10.61 5.97 10.99
N THR A 117 11.53 5.29 10.29
CA THR A 117 11.89 5.58 8.91
C THR A 117 11.81 4.33 8.04
N VAL A 118 11.59 4.53 6.77
CA VAL A 118 11.62 3.49 5.75
C VAL A 118 12.62 3.84 4.67
N THR A 119 13.49 2.90 4.34
CA THR A 119 14.44 3.00 3.25
C THR A 119 13.92 2.18 2.06
N VAL A 120 13.82 2.82 0.92
CA VAL A 120 13.26 2.24 -0.29
C VAL A 120 14.30 2.29 -1.41
N THR A 121 14.64 1.12 -1.94
CA THR A 121 15.43 1.03 -3.18
C THR A 121 14.46 1.02 -4.35
N ARG A 122 14.65 1.91 -5.30
CA ARG A 122 13.82 2.05 -6.50
C ARG A 122 14.67 1.96 -7.76
N GLU A 123 14.06 1.48 -8.83
CA GLU A 123 14.70 1.49 -10.15
C GLU A 123 14.38 2.78 -10.88
N VAL A 124 15.41 3.39 -11.45
CA VAL A 124 15.34 4.58 -12.30
C VAL A 124 16.13 4.33 -13.58
N ASP A 125 15.94 5.13 -14.60
CA ASP A 125 16.58 4.93 -15.91
C ASP A 125 18.11 4.86 -15.87
N GLY A 126 18.74 5.39 -14.83
CA GLY A 126 20.20 5.36 -14.63
C GLY A 126 20.71 4.29 -13.68
N GLY A 127 19.85 3.41 -13.15
CA GLY A 127 20.23 2.38 -12.18
C GLY A 127 19.34 2.34 -10.93
N LEU A 128 19.94 2.10 -9.77
CA LEU A 128 19.23 2.03 -8.49
C LEU A 128 19.39 3.34 -7.72
N GLN A 129 18.29 3.80 -7.14
CA GLN A 129 18.25 4.94 -6.24
C GLN A 129 17.71 4.50 -4.88
N GLU A 130 18.37 4.94 -3.81
CA GLU A 130 17.88 4.74 -2.46
C GLU A 130 17.24 6.02 -1.94
N VAL A 131 16.03 5.89 -1.39
CA VAL A 131 15.25 6.99 -0.81
C VAL A 131 14.89 6.63 0.62
N LYS A 132 15.16 7.53 1.56
CA LYS A 132 14.79 7.38 2.98
C LYS A 132 13.64 8.32 3.31
N CYS A 133 12.54 7.76 3.80
CA CYS A 133 11.33 8.48 4.17
C CYS A 133 11.05 8.33 5.66
N LYS A 134 10.49 9.37 6.28
CA LYS A 134 9.91 9.26 7.62
C LYS A 134 8.51 8.65 7.52
N LEU A 135 8.14 7.84 8.49
CA LEU A 135 6.77 7.37 8.66
C LEU A 135 5.88 8.51 9.24
N PRO A 136 4.61 8.60 8.86
CA PRO A 136 3.93 7.73 7.92
C PRO A 136 4.32 7.97 6.46
N ALA A 137 4.32 6.90 5.66
CA ALA A 137 4.75 6.95 4.27
C ALA A 137 3.86 6.11 3.34
N ILE A 138 3.85 6.49 2.06
CA ILE A 138 3.17 5.78 0.99
C ILE A 138 4.20 5.27 0.00
N ILE A 139 4.16 3.98 -0.28
CA ILE A 139 5.09 3.29 -1.16
C ILE A 139 4.33 2.67 -2.31
N THR A 140 4.81 2.88 -3.54
CA THR A 140 4.33 2.11 -4.69
C THR A 140 5.40 1.12 -5.13
N THR A 141 5.01 -0.14 -5.31
CA THR A 141 5.92 -1.25 -5.65
C THR A 141 5.87 -1.59 -7.12
N ASP A 142 6.99 -2.00 -7.68
CA ASP A 142 7.06 -2.51 -9.05
C ASP A 142 6.57 -3.96 -9.15
N LEU A 143 6.05 -4.33 -10.34
CA LEU A 143 5.35 -5.57 -10.61
C LEU A 143 6.25 -6.77 -10.92
N ARG A 144 7.47 -6.86 -10.44
CA ARG A 144 8.37 -7.95 -10.86
C ARG A 144 7.91 -9.37 -10.52
N HIS A 145 6.85 -9.56 -9.70
CA HIS A 145 6.42 -10.90 -9.27
C HIS A 145 4.92 -11.13 -9.04
N VAL A 146 4.01 -10.30 -9.55
CA VAL A 146 2.57 -10.59 -9.37
C VAL A 146 1.81 -10.53 -10.70
N PRO A 147 1.39 -11.68 -11.24
CA PRO A 147 0.41 -11.69 -12.31
C PRO A 147 -0.98 -11.58 -11.68
N PHE A 148 -1.50 -10.44 -11.43
CA PHE A 148 -2.94 -10.17 -11.35
C PHE A 148 -3.25 -8.79 -10.74
N LEU A 149 -4.05 -8.13 -11.45
CA LEU A 149 -4.83 -6.92 -11.39
C LEU A 149 -5.65 -6.80 -10.12
N PHE A 150 -5.14 -6.16 -9.06
CA PHE A 150 -6.03 -5.52 -8.09
C PHE A 150 -5.21 -4.52 -7.28
N LEU A 151 -5.77 -3.33 -7.06
CA LEU A 151 -5.24 -2.34 -6.13
C LEU A 151 -5.29 -2.92 -4.70
N GLU A 152 -4.32 -3.73 -4.35
CA GLU A 152 -4.11 -4.17 -2.99
C GLU A 152 -3.38 -3.09 -2.24
N ILE A 153 -4.08 -2.45 -1.33
CA ILE A 153 -3.51 -1.50 -0.41
C ILE A 153 -3.32 -2.20 0.91
N VAL A 154 -2.10 -2.24 1.34
CA VAL A 154 -1.74 -2.81 2.62
C VAL A 154 -1.45 -1.69 3.58
N PHE A 155 -2.24 -1.62 4.64
CA PHE A 155 -2.00 -0.72 5.75
C PHE A 155 -1.22 -1.47 6.84
N HIS A 156 -0.04 -0.99 7.18
CA HIS A 156 0.71 -1.48 8.32
C HIS A 156 0.52 -0.53 9.51
N GLN A 157 0.07 -1.07 10.63
CA GLN A 157 0.25 -0.43 11.92
C GLN A 157 1.53 -0.98 12.54
N LEU A 158 2.51 -0.12 12.71
CA LEU A 158 3.77 -0.42 13.38
C LEU A 158 3.65 -0.11 14.88
N ASN A 159 4.47 -0.78 15.68
CA ASN A 159 4.56 -0.42 17.09
C ASN A 159 5.32 0.91 17.21
N ALA A 160 4.61 2.03 17.33
CA ALA A 160 5.24 3.19 17.91
C ALA A 160 5.66 2.81 19.34
N ARG A 161 6.95 2.68 19.60
CA ARG A 161 7.41 2.65 20.98
C ARG A 161 7.06 3.99 21.59
N SER A 162 6.23 3.96 22.66
CA SER A 162 6.06 5.12 23.52
C SER A 162 7.45 5.56 23.96
N THR A 163 7.88 6.72 23.50
CA THR A 163 8.98 7.43 24.14
C THR A 163 8.38 8.01 25.42
N ASP A 164 8.50 7.25 26.50
CA ASP A 164 8.44 7.80 27.85
C ASP A 164 9.74 8.57 28.12
#